data_001d2358006786f1914f65d811d1d113
#
_entry.id   001d2358006786f1914f65d811d1d113
#
_cell.length_a   1.000
_cell.length_b   1.000
_cell.length_c   1.000
_cell.angle_alpha   90.00
_cell.angle_beta   90.00
_cell.angle_gamma   90.00
#
_symmetry.space_group_name_H-M   'P 1'
#
loop_
_entity.id
_entity.type
_entity.pdbx_description
1 polymer ?
#
loop_
_entity_poly.entity_id
_entity_poly.type
_entity_poly.pdbx_seq_one_letter_code
_entity_poly.pdbx_strand_id
1 'polypeptide(L)'
;YVDIEGGGELTFRYTQQGEIILTGRYTASSGEMKYALPVIPLRTFYLTNGSYIEFTGNPMNPTLNIQAKERIKASVTENEVSRSVAFDAGISITQPLSRMGLQFTLEAPEDQTIQNQLAAMSAEQRNKLAISMLATGMYLEESNTSSGFKANNALNAFLQSEVQQIAGN
;
A
#
# COMPACT_ATOMS: atom_id res chain seq x y z
N TYR A 1 1.34 -8.00 12.58
CA TYR A 1 2.70 -7.83 13.12
C TYR A 1 3.37 -6.67 12.41
N VAL A 2 3.96 -5.77 13.17
CA VAL A 2 4.70 -4.62 12.67
C VAL A 2 5.98 -4.51 13.50
N ASP A 3 7.11 -4.39 12.82
CA ASP A 3 8.43 -4.16 13.41
C ASP A 3 9.09 -3.01 12.67
N ILE A 4 9.42 -1.92 13.37
CA ILE A 4 9.90 -0.69 12.75
C ILE A 4 11.12 -0.18 13.52
N GLU A 5 12.18 0.06 12.81
CA GLU A 5 13.34 0.80 13.28
C GLU A 5 13.28 2.23 12.75
N GLY A 6 13.60 3.16 13.60
CA GLY A 6 13.60 4.58 13.22
C GLY A 6 13.96 5.47 14.38
N GLY A 7 13.77 6.74 14.18
CA GLY A 7 14.05 7.74 15.22
C GLY A 7 13.35 9.05 14.92
N GLY A 8 13.41 9.92 15.90
CA GLY A 8 12.83 11.25 15.78
C GLY A 8 12.87 11.98 17.12
N GLU A 9 12.46 13.22 17.07
CA GLU A 9 12.30 14.05 18.26
C GLU A 9 10.81 14.26 18.50
N LEU A 10 10.35 13.84 19.67
CA LEU A 10 8.99 14.02 20.12
C LEU A 10 8.97 14.87 21.38
N THR A 11 8.11 15.87 21.39
CA THR A 11 7.88 16.73 22.56
C THR A 11 6.53 16.40 23.17
N PHE A 12 6.56 16.03 24.42
CA PHE A 12 5.37 15.72 25.22
C PHE A 12 5.11 16.87 26.17
N ARG A 13 3.86 17.32 26.22
CA ARG A 13 3.40 18.33 27.15
C ARG A 13 2.05 17.93 27.76
N TYR A 14 1.91 18.15 29.04
CA TYR A 14 0.67 17.94 29.78
C TYR A 14 0.10 19.30 30.19
N THR A 15 -1.15 19.56 29.83
CA THR A 15 -1.82 20.81 30.17
C THR A 15 -2.44 20.77 31.57
N GLN A 16 -2.73 21.94 32.14
CA GLN A 16 -3.42 22.03 33.43
C GLN A 16 -4.85 21.46 33.35
N GLN A 17 -5.44 21.40 32.16
CA GLN A 17 -6.76 20.80 31.93
C GLN A 17 -6.73 19.28 31.81
N GLY A 18 -5.54 18.67 31.89
CA GLY A 18 -5.37 17.21 31.77
C GLY A 18 -5.23 16.70 30.35
N GLU A 19 -5.00 17.58 29.39
CA GLU A 19 -4.80 17.19 27.99
C GLU A 19 -3.33 16.85 27.72
N ILE A 20 -3.13 15.83 26.89
CA ILE A 20 -1.81 15.44 26.40
C ILE A 20 -1.61 16.08 25.03
N ILE A 21 -0.53 16.83 24.88
CA ILE A 21 -0.08 17.40 23.62
C ILE A 21 1.23 16.72 23.23
N LEU A 22 1.22 16.09 22.08
CA LEU A 22 2.39 15.44 21.47
C LEU A 22 2.71 16.12 20.16
N THR A 23 3.95 16.54 19.98
CA THR A 23 4.44 17.16 18.74
C THR A 23 5.76 16.55 18.34
N GLY A 24 6.01 16.50 17.04
CA GLY A 24 7.25 16.00 16.47
C GLY A 24 7.02 14.92 15.44
N ARG A 25 8.12 14.38 14.92
CA ARG A 25 8.12 13.40 13.84
C ARG A 25 8.97 12.19 14.21
N TYR A 26 8.39 11.01 13.99
CA TYR A 26 9.11 9.75 14.00
C TYR A 26 9.29 9.27 12.55
N THR A 27 10.53 9.10 12.11
CA THR A 27 10.86 8.66 10.76
C THR A 27 11.43 7.24 10.79
N ALA A 28 10.86 6.35 9.99
CA ALA A 28 11.33 5.00 9.84
C ALA A 28 12.58 4.95 8.95
N SER A 29 13.61 4.27 9.41
CA SER A 29 14.79 3.92 8.61
C SER A 29 14.63 2.57 7.94
N SER A 30 13.95 1.63 8.60
CA SER A 30 13.62 0.31 8.10
C SER A 30 12.41 -0.25 8.85
N GLY A 31 11.87 -1.34 8.36
CA GLY A 31 10.83 -2.07 9.05
C GLY A 31 10.14 -3.09 8.17
N GLU A 32 9.45 -4.02 8.81
CA GLU A 32 8.58 -4.97 8.13
C GLU A 32 7.19 -4.96 8.74
N MET A 33 6.21 -5.13 7.89
CA MET A 33 4.82 -5.26 8.26
C MET A 33 4.25 -6.54 7.65
N LYS A 34 3.74 -7.44 8.50
CA LYS A 34 3.01 -8.61 8.04
C LYS A 34 1.53 -8.32 8.12
N TYR A 35 0.88 -8.36 7.01
CA TYR A 35 -0.53 -7.99 6.88
C TYR A 35 -1.27 -9.00 6.01
N ALA A 36 -2.45 -9.39 6.47
CA ALA A 36 -3.36 -10.25 5.72
C ALA A 36 -4.66 -9.48 5.48
N LEU A 37 -5.09 -9.44 4.25
CA LEU A 37 -6.39 -8.93 3.84
C LEU A 37 -7.32 -10.11 3.53
N PRO A 38 -8.65 -9.92 3.55
CA PRO A 38 -9.59 -11.03 3.31
C PRO A 38 -9.35 -11.81 2.01
N VAL A 39 -8.81 -11.15 0.99
CA VAL A 39 -8.52 -11.75 -0.33
C VAL A 39 -7.02 -11.86 -0.65
N ILE A 40 -6.17 -11.29 0.19
CA ILE A 40 -4.73 -11.32 0.04
C ILE A 40 -4.15 -12.20 1.15
N PRO A 41 -3.39 -13.26 0.82
CA PRO A 41 -2.74 -14.08 1.83
C PRO A 41 -1.76 -13.24 2.66
N LEU A 42 -1.36 -13.74 3.81
CA LEU A 42 -0.37 -13.08 4.66
C LEU A 42 0.88 -12.73 3.86
N ARG A 43 1.14 -11.44 3.72
CA ARG A 43 2.27 -10.90 2.99
C ARG A 43 3.18 -10.10 3.92
N THR A 44 4.45 -10.08 3.61
CA THR A 44 5.44 -9.24 4.29
C THR A 44 5.77 -8.04 3.42
N PHE A 45 5.43 -6.87 3.91
CA PHE A 45 5.78 -5.61 3.28
C PHE A 45 6.97 -4.99 4.01
N TYR A 46 7.89 -4.44 3.26
CA TYR A 46 9.04 -3.72 3.79
C TYR A 46 8.80 -2.22 3.69
N LEU A 47 8.96 -1.53 4.81
CA LEU A 47 8.79 -0.08 4.85
C LEU A 47 9.83 0.61 3.98
N THR A 48 9.39 1.60 3.24
CA THR A 48 10.29 2.48 2.50
C THR A 48 10.94 3.46 3.47
N ASN A 49 12.25 3.60 3.36
CA ASN A 49 13.01 4.59 4.12
C ASN A 49 12.41 5.99 3.91
N GLY A 50 12.27 6.74 4.99
CA GLY A 50 11.63 8.05 4.99
C GLY A 50 10.12 8.03 5.24
N SER A 51 9.52 6.86 5.43
CA SER A 51 8.16 6.77 5.99
C SER A 51 8.12 7.41 7.36
N TYR A 52 7.09 8.19 7.67
CA TYR A 52 7.04 8.91 8.94
C TYR A 52 5.64 9.00 9.53
N ILE A 53 5.61 9.23 10.83
CA ILE A 53 4.43 9.60 11.60
C ILE A 53 4.72 10.96 12.22
N GLU A 54 3.84 11.94 12.00
CA GLU A 54 3.97 13.28 12.52
C GLU A 54 2.84 13.61 13.49
N PHE A 55 3.23 14.03 14.68
CA PHE A 55 2.31 14.47 15.71
C PHE A 55 2.26 16.01 15.72
N THR A 56 1.07 16.57 15.68
CA THR A 56 0.84 18.01 15.60
C THR A 56 0.00 18.54 16.79
N GLY A 57 -0.09 17.75 17.86
CA GLY A 57 -0.81 18.11 19.09
C GLY A 57 -1.61 16.95 19.65
N ASN A 58 -2.65 16.51 18.96
CA ASN A 58 -3.46 15.37 19.41
C ASN A 58 -2.72 14.05 19.17
N PRO A 59 -2.32 13.32 20.23
CA PRO A 59 -1.61 12.06 20.07
C PRO A 59 -2.44 10.95 19.43
N MET A 60 -3.76 11.08 19.42
CA MET A 60 -4.68 10.11 18.83
C MET A 60 -4.94 10.36 17.33
N ASN A 61 -4.43 11.45 16.79
CA ASN A 61 -4.63 11.80 15.37
C ASN A 61 -3.35 12.31 14.71
N PRO A 62 -2.29 11.47 14.62
CA PRO A 62 -1.08 11.82 13.89
C PRO A 62 -1.35 11.86 12.38
N THR A 63 -0.51 12.60 11.68
CA THR A 63 -0.43 12.53 10.22
C THR A 63 0.50 11.38 9.83
N LEU A 64 0.03 10.53 8.92
CA LEU A 64 0.77 9.38 8.44
C LEU A 64 1.32 9.64 7.05
N ASN A 65 2.54 9.18 6.80
CA ASN A 65 3.12 9.04 5.48
C ASN A 65 3.94 7.75 5.46
N ILE A 66 3.24 6.64 5.34
CA ILE A 66 3.82 5.31 5.40
C ILE A 66 3.73 4.68 4.02
N GLN A 67 4.86 4.21 3.53
CA GLN A 67 4.94 3.45 2.29
C GLN A 67 5.66 2.14 2.56
N ALA A 68 5.05 1.06 2.13
CA ALA A 68 5.62 -0.27 2.27
C ALA A 68 5.39 -1.07 0.99
N LYS A 69 6.32 -1.92 0.63
CA LYS A 69 6.28 -2.69 -0.60
C LYS A 69 6.81 -4.10 -0.44
N GLU A 70 6.33 -4.98 -1.28
CA GLU A 70 6.83 -6.33 -1.47
C GLU A 70 7.27 -6.50 -2.93
N ARG A 71 8.42 -7.13 -3.15
CA ARG A 71 8.87 -7.47 -4.50
C ARG A 71 8.29 -8.81 -4.93
N ILE A 72 7.56 -8.81 -6.04
CA ILE A 72 6.92 -9.99 -6.63
C ILE A 72 7.45 -10.17 -8.04
N LYS A 73 7.97 -11.36 -8.33
CA LYS A 73 8.32 -11.75 -9.70
C LYS A 73 7.12 -12.40 -10.36
N ALA A 74 6.71 -11.87 -11.50
CA ALA A 74 5.61 -12.40 -12.28
C ALA A 74 5.99 -12.54 -13.76
N SER A 75 5.35 -13.48 -14.44
CA SER A 75 5.52 -13.67 -15.86
C SER A 75 4.67 -12.65 -16.63
N VAL A 76 5.27 -11.99 -17.59
CA VAL A 76 4.61 -11.10 -18.55
C VAL A 76 4.77 -11.67 -19.94
N THR A 77 3.68 -11.79 -20.69
CA THR A 77 3.69 -12.29 -22.05
C THR A 77 3.39 -11.15 -23.02
N GLU A 78 4.32 -10.86 -23.90
CA GLU A 78 4.16 -9.91 -24.99
C GLU A 78 4.54 -10.59 -26.32
N ASN A 79 3.67 -10.47 -27.32
CA ASN A 79 3.91 -11.07 -28.66
C ASN A 79 4.32 -12.55 -28.60
N GLU A 80 3.62 -13.34 -27.79
CA GLU A 80 3.87 -14.77 -27.57
C GLU A 80 5.20 -15.10 -26.86
N VAL A 81 5.94 -14.10 -26.42
CA VAL A 81 7.17 -14.27 -25.64
C VAL A 81 6.91 -13.93 -24.19
N SER A 82 7.20 -14.87 -23.31
CA SER A 82 7.08 -14.67 -21.86
C SER A 82 8.43 -14.33 -21.25
N ARG A 83 8.43 -13.35 -20.37
CA ARG A 83 9.59 -13.00 -19.56
C ARG A 83 9.20 -12.77 -18.10
N SER A 84 10.15 -12.95 -17.18
CA SER A 84 9.96 -12.66 -15.78
C SER A 84 10.26 -11.19 -15.51
N VAL A 85 9.33 -10.51 -14.86
CA VAL A 85 9.45 -9.10 -14.45
C VAL A 85 9.35 -9.00 -12.95
N ALA A 86 10.23 -8.20 -12.34
CA ALA A 86 10.17 -7.87 -10.92
C ALA A 86 9.27 -6.65 -10.72
N PHE A 87 8.20 -6.84 -9.95
CA PHE A 87 7.27 -5.78 -9.57
C PHE A 87 7.46 -5.41 -8.10
N ASP A 88 7.34 -4.14 -7.81
CA ASP A 88 7.17 -3.64 -6.46
C ASP A 88 5.68 -3.33 -6.23
N ALA A 89 4.98 -4.24 -5.58
CA ALA A 89 3.60 -4.06 -5.18
C ALA A 89 3.55 -3.58 -3.73
N GLY A 90 2.82 -2.50 -3.48
CA GLY A 90 2.91 -1.83 -2.21
C GLY A 90 1.62 -1.22 -1.70
N ILE A 91 1.74 -0.66 -0.51
CA ILE A 91 0.71 0.05 0.20
C ILE A 91 1.24 1.44 0.53
N SER A 92 0.44 2.45 0.26
CA SER A 92 0.69 3.83 0.68
C SER A 92 -0.43 4.27 1.62
N ILE A 93 -0.06 4.67 2.83
CA ILE A 93 -0.97 5.20 3.84
C ILE A 93 -0.58 6.65 4.07
N THR A 94 -1.49 7.56 3.74
CA THR A 94 -1.28 9.00 3.88
C THR A 94 -2.43 9.63 4.64
N GLN A 95 -2.27 10.90 5.01
CA GLN A 95 -3.25 11.72 5.72
C GLN A 95 -3.33 11.46 7.23
N PRO A 96 -4.05 12.32 7.98
CA PRO A 96 -4.30 12.10 9.40
C PRO A 96 -5.00 10.76 9.66
N LEU A 97 -4.68 10.14 10.78
CA LEU A 97 -5.24 8.85 11.17
C LEU A 97 -6.77 8.83 11.15
N SER A 98 -7.42 9.93 11.51
CA SER A 98 -8.89 10.10 11.48
C SER A 98 -9.48 10.06 10.07
N ARG A 99 -8.69 10.30 9.03
CA ARG A 99 -9.08 10.28 7.62
C ARG A 99 -8.09 9.46 6.79
N MET A 100 -7.60 8.39 7.36
CA MET A 100 -6.60 7.53 6.74
C MET A 100 -7.04 7.05 5.36
N GLY A 101 -6.22 7.31 4.36
CA GLY A 101 -6.37 6.80 3.01
C GLY A 101 -5.40 5.64 2.77
N LEU A 102 -5.90 4.49 2.37
CA LEU A 102 -5.11 3.35 1.94
C LEU A 102 -5.13 3.28 0.41
N GLN A 103 -3.96 3.30 -0.18
CA GLN A 103 -3.78 3.12 -1.62
C GLN A 103 -2.82 1.97 -1.89
N PHE A 104 -3.10 1.20 -2.93
CA PHE A 104 -2.18 0.20 -3.43
C PHE A 104 -1.34 0.80 -4.56
N THR A 105 -0.08 0.44 -4.60
CA THR A 105 0.87 0.92 -5.61
C THR A 105 1.46 -0.26 -6.36
N LEU A 106 1.82 -0.04 -7.62
CA LEU A 106 2.48 -1.03 -8.45
C LEU A 106 3.50 -0.34 -9.35
N GLU A 107 4.71 -0.83 -9.30
CA GLU A 107 5.83 -0.35 -10.09
C GLU A 107 6.64 -1.52 -10.65
N ALA A 108 7.30 -1.31 -11.78
CA ALA A 108 8.25 -2.23 -12.38
C ALA A 108 9.56 -1.49 -12.64
N PRO A 109 10.38 -1.22 -11.60
CA PRO A 109 11.50 -0.30 -11.68
C PRO A 109 12.65 -0.79 -12.57
N GLU A 110 12.71 -2.09 -12.83
CA GLU A 110 13.77 -2.72 -13.66
C GLU A 110 13.31 -3.02 -15.10
N ASP A 111 12.04 -2.78 -15.42
CA ASP A 111 11.48 -3.01 -16.76
C ASP A 111 10.78 -1.74 -17.26
N GLN A 112 11.46 -0.97 -18.10
CA GLN A 112 10.98 0.31 -18.59
C GLN A 112 9.69 0.18 -19.42
N THR A 113 9.55 -0.89 -20.19
CA THR A 113 8.36 -1.11 -21.02
C THR A 113 7.12 -1.30 -20.15
N ILE A 114 7.22 -2.17 -19.15
CA ILE A 114 6.12 -2.41 -18.21
C ILE A 114 5.87 -1.18 -17.34
N GLN A 115 6.91 -0.50 -16.88
CA GLN A 115 6.77 0.74 -16.12
C GLN A 115 5.99 1.81 -16.90
N ASN A 116 6.25 1.95 -18.18
CA ASN A 116 5.52 2.86 -19.07
C ASN A 116 4.06 2.44 -19.24
N GLN A 117 3.78 1.14 -19.36
CA GLN A 117 2.41 0.63 -19.41
C GLN A 117 1.65 0.93 -18.12
N LEU A 118 2.28 0.72 -16.96
CA LEU A 118 1.70 1.04 -15.65
C LEU A 118 1.43 2.55 -15.51
N ALA A 119 2.33 3.39 -15.98
CA ALA A 119 2.18 4.84 -15.94
C ALA A 119 1.03 5.35 -16.83
N ALA A 120 0.73 4.63 -17.92
CA ALA A 120 -0.38 4.95 -18.81
C ALA A 120 -1.76 4.53 -18.26
N MET A 121 -1.79 3.67 -17.26
CA MET A 121 -3.02 3.23 -16.60
C MET A 121 -3.57 4.31 -15.66
N SER A 122 -4.88 4.30 -15.42
CA SER A 122 -5.48 5.09 -14.36
C SER A 122 -5.04 4.60 -12.98
N ALA A 123 -5.14 5.45 -11.95
CA ALA A 123 -4.84 5.05 -10.58
C ALA A 123 -5.71 3.87 -10.12
N GLU A 124 -6.98 3.84 -10.53
CA GLU A 124 -7.89 2.74 -10.23
C GLU A 124 -7.45 1.42 -10.86
N GLN A 125 -7.05 1.43 -12.11
CA GLN A 125 -6.53 0.25 -12.81
C GLN A 125 -5.26 -0.28 -12.15
N ARG A 126 -4.32 0.61 -11.78
CA ARG A 126 -3.11 0.23 -11.05
C ARG A 126 -3.41 -0.36 -9.68
N ASN A 127 -4.36 0.23 -8.93
CA ASN A 127 -4.81 -0.31 -7.64
C ASN A 127 -5.36 -1.74 -7.78
N LYS A 128 -6.25 -1.96 -8.73
CA LYS A 128 -6.81 -3.29 -9.01
C LYS A 128 -5.73 -4.30 -9.38
N LEU A 129 -4.81 -3.91 -10.24
CA LEU A 129 -3.71 -4.76 -10.68
C LEU A 129 -2.75 -5.09 -9.54
N ALA A 130 -2.42 -4.12 -8.69
CA ALA A 130 -1.59 -4.32 -7.51
C ALA A 130 -2.23 -5.31 -6.52
N ILE A 131 -3.52 -5.16 -6.23
CA ILE A 131 -4.27 -6.08 -5.36
C ILE A 131 -4.31 -7.48 -5.96
N SER A 132 -4.60 -7.60 -7.26
CA SER A 132 -4.61 -8.88 -7.96
C SER A 132 -3.26 -9.58 -7.87
N MET A 133 -2.17 -8.84 -8.06
CA MET A 133 -0.81 -9.37 -7.97
C MET A 133 -0.46 -9.80 -6.55
N LEU A 134 -0.84 -9.02 -5.53
CA LEU A 134 -0.65 -9.40 -4.13
C LEU A 134 -1.46 -10.65 -3.76
N ALA A 135 -2.66 -10.81 -4.33
CA ALA A 135 -3.51 -11.97 -4.08
C ALA A 135 -3.01 -13.23 -4.79
N THR A 136 -2.60 -13.13 -6.04
CA THR A 136 -2.34 -14.27 -6.92
C THR A 136 -0.86 -14.49 -7.27
N GLY A 137 -0.03 -13.47 -7.12
CA GLY A 137 1.36 -13.47 -7.60
C GLY A 137 1.48 -13.40 -9.14
N MET A 138 0.40 -13.07 -9.85
CA MET A 138 0.36 -13.02 -11.31
C MET A 138 0.09 -11.61 -11.81
N TYR A 139 0.67 -11.28 -12.95
CA TYR A 139 0.37 -10.06 -13.69
C TYR A 139 -0.78 -10.36 -14.67
N LEU A 140 -1.95 -9.81 -14.41
CA LEU A 140 -3.15 -10.01 -15.20
C LEU A 140 -3.51 -8.71 -15.93
N GLU A 141 -3.22 -8.64 -17.22
CA GLU A 141 -3.71 -7.56 -18.09
C GLU A 141 -5.23 -7.74 -18.36
N GLU A 142 -5.97 -6.65 -18.40
CA GLU A 142 -7.42 -6.67 -18.67
C GLU A 142 -7.79 -7.27 -20.04
N SER A 143 -6.86 -7.30 -21.00
CA SER A 143 -7.10 -7.84 -22.33
C SER A 143 -7.22 -9.36 -22.42
N ASN A 144 -6.87 -10.08 -21.36
CA ASN A 144 -6.89 -11.54 -21.31
C ASN A 144 -8.01 -12.14 -20.42
N THR A 145 -9.01 -11.35 -20.05
CA THR A 145 -10.02 -11.70 -19.05
C THR A 145 -11.22 -12.48 -19.60
N SER A 146 -11.05 -13.43 -20.49
CA SER A 146 -12.15 -14.38 -20.75
C SER A 146 -12.23 -15.55 -19.76
N SER A 147 -11.22 -15.75 -18.91
CA SER A 147 -11.22 -16.82 -17.89
C SER A 147 -11.07 -16.34 -16.44
N GLY A 148 -10.94 -15.04 -16.19
CA GLY A 148 -10.74 -14.45 -14.86
C GLY A 148 -12.00 -14.03 -14.11
N PHE A 149 -13.18 -14.41 -14.58
CA PHE A 149 -14.47 -13.86 -14.12
C PHE A 149 -14.79 -14.05 -12.63
N LYS A 150 -14.26 -15.10 -11.97
CA LYS A 150 -14.54 -15.35 -10.55
C LYS A 150 -13.65 -14.56 -9.58
N ALA A 151 -12.41 -14.30 -9.95
CA ALA A 151 -11.48 -13.52 -9.13
C ALA A 151 -11.84 -12.04 -9.15
N ASN A 152 -12.28 -11.51 -10.29
CA ASN A 152 -12.69 -10.10 -10.42
C ASN A 152 -13.94 -9.75 -9.60
N ASN A 153 -14.90 -10.66 -9.45
CA ASN A 153 -16.09 -10.37 -8.66
C ASN A 153 -15.79 -10.33 -7.16
N ALA A 154 -14.93 -11.18 -6.64
CA ALA A 154 -14.49 -11.15 -5.26
C ALA A 154 -13.63 -9.91 -4.97
N LEU A 155 -12.77 -9.53 -5.91
CA LEU A 155 -11.93 -8.34 -5.82
C LEU A 155 -12.76 -7.04 -5.86
N ASN A 156 -13.74 -6.95 -6.76
CA ASN A 156 -14.64 -5.80 -6.85
C ASN A 156 -15.52 -5.66 -5.61
N ALA A 157 -16.02 -6.77 -5.07
CA ALA A 157 -16.79 -6.77 -3.83
C ALA A 157 -15.95 -6.32 -2.64
N PHE A 158 -14.69 -6.75 -2.58
CA PHE A 158 -13.74 -6.34 -1.54
C PHE A 158 -13.41 -4.84 -1.66
N LEU A 159 -13.06 -4.35 -2.85
CA LEU A 159 -12.77 -2.93 -3.07
C LEU A 159 -13.96 -2.03 -2.72
N GLN A 160 -15.18 -2.46 -3.05
CA GLN A 160 -16.38 -1.72 -2.67
C GLN A 160 -16.63 -1.74 -1.17
N SER A 161 -16.36 -2.85 -0.47
CA SER A 161 -16.55 -2.93 0.99
C SER A 161 -15.52 -2.11 1.75
N GLU A 162 -14.26 -2.11 1.32
CA GLU A 162 -13.19 -1.33 1.97
C GLU A 162 -13.35 0.17 1.71
N VAL A 163 -13.70 0.57 0.50
CA VAL A 163 -13.96 1.97 0.18
C VAL A 163 -15.19 2.49 0.94
N GLN A 164 -16.23 1.67 1.14
CA GLN A 164 -17.39 2.05 1.93
C GLN A 164 -17.10 2.10 3.44
N GLN A 165 -16.25 1.23 3.98
CA GLN A 165 -15.82 1.30 5.38
C GLN A 165 -14.94 2.52 5.67
N ILE A 166 -14.13 2.95 4.72
CA ILE A 166 -13.26 4.12 4.86
C ILE A 166 -14.04 5.42 4.63
N ALA A 167 -15.06 5.40 3.77
CA ALA A 167 -15.88 6.57 3.44
C ALA A 167 -17.14 6.72 4.33
N GLY A 168 -17.47 5.75 5.14
CA GLY A 168 -18.74 5.62 5.86
C GLY A 168 -18.73 5.97 7.35
N ASN A 169 -17.68 6.65 7.86
CA ASN A 169 -17.64 7.16 9.22
C ASN A 169 -17.23 8.62 9.24
#